data_270d57778dfaf89ff0ddc84a765ba87c
#
_entry.id   270d57778dfaf89ff0ddc84a765ba87c
#
_cell.length_a   1.000
_cell.length_b   1.000
_cell.length_c   1.000
_cell.angle_alpha   90.00
_cell.angle_beta   90.00
_cell.angle_gamma   90.00
#
_symmetry.space_group_name_H-M   'P 1'
#
loop_
_entity.id
_entity.type
_entity.pdbx_description
1 polymer ?
#
loop_
_entity_poly.entity_id
_entity_poly.type
_entity_poly.pdbx_seq_one_letter_code
_entity_poly.pdbx_strand_id
1 'polypeptide(L)'
;MLHYRKIEADDDAEIAKIIRTNLEKLHLNLPGTAYFDPELEHLSSFYNSCPERRVYFVALEDGRVIGGVGIAEFPGIEACAELQKLYLDDSVKGKGYGKVLMQIAEDWARAAGYQKLYLETHTNLSVALKLYEKMGFRQIERPCTTQHSTMNRFYLKELSYDPT
;
A
#
# COMPACT_ATOMS: atom_id res chain seq x y z
N MET A 1 -16.12 -0.06 -14.27
CA MET A 1 -16.44 -0.34 -12.85
C MET A 1 -15.22 -0.96 -12.17
N LEU A 2 -14.89 -0.50 -10.99
CA LEU A 2 -13.76 -1.01 -10.23
C LEU A 2 -14.11 -2.34 -9.56
N HIS A 3 -13.26 -3.34 -9.80
CA HIS A 3 -13.29 -4.61 -9.08
C HIS A 3 -11.96 -4.80 -8.33
N TYR A 4 -11.97 -5.66 -7.33
CA TYR A 4 -10.74 -6.01 -6.62
C TYR A 4 -10.78 -7.48 -6.19
N ARG A 5 -9.61 -8.08 -6.08
CA ARG A 5 -9.42 -9.43 -5.55
C ARG A 5 -7.99 -9.58 -5.04
N LYS A 6 -7.73 -10.66 -4.32
CA LYS A 6 -6.37 -10.97 -3.88
C LYS A 6 -5.47 -11.25 -5.07
N ILE A 7 -4.20 -10.87 -4.96
CA ILE A 7 -3.20 -11.05 -6.01
C ILE A 7 -2.94 -12.53 -6.30
N GLU A 8 -2.73 -12.82 -7.57
CA GLU A 8 -2.33 -14.14 -8.07
C GLU A 8 -0.99 -14.01 -8.81
N ALA A 9 -0.30 -15.13 -9.03
CA ALA A 9 1.01 -15.12 -9.69
C ALA A 9 0.98 -14.45 -11.07
N ASP A 10 -0.10 -14.60 -11.81
CA ASP A 10 -0.24 -13.97 -13.14
C ASP A 10 -0.33 -12.44 -13.09
N ASP A 11 -0.59 -11.86 -11.93
CA ASP A 11 -0.66 -10.40 -11.76
C ASP A 11 0.72 -9.77 -11.49
N ASP A 12 1.70 -10.56 -11.07
CA ASP A 12 2.97 -10.04 -10.55
C ASP A 12 3.69 -9.11 -11.52
N ALA A 13 3.79 -9.49 -12.78
CA ALA A 13 4.50 -8.70 -13.79
C ALA A 13 3.84 -7.33 -14.03
N GLU A 14 2.51 -7.30 -14.14
CA GLU A 14 1.77 -6.05 -14.40
C GLU A 14 1.81 -5.11 -13.19
N ILE A 15 1.67 -5.64 -11.98
CA ILE A 15 1.78 -4.83 -10.76
C ILE A 15 3.18 -4.25 -10.62
N ALA A 16 4.23 -5.04 -10.84
CA ALA A 16 5.60 -4.55 -10.78
C ALA A 16 5.83 -3.42 -11.79
N LYS A 17 5.29 -3.55 -12.99
CA LYS A 17 5.38 -2.51 -14.03
C LYS A 17 4.69 -1.21 -13.59
N ILE A 18 3.49 -1.30 -13.04
CA ILE A 18 2.74 -0.15 -12.55
C ILE A 18 3.51 0.57 -11.44
N ILE A 19 4.05 -0.18 -10.48
CA ILE A 19 4.82 0.38 -9.38
C ILE A 19 6.08 1.09 -9.90
N ARG A 20 6.85 0.44 -10.76
CA ARG A 20 8.08 1.04 -11.32
C ARG A 20 7.79 2.29 -12.13
N THR A 21 6.76 2.25 -12.98
CA THR A 21 6.37 3.41 -13.79
C THR A 21 6.02 4.61 -12.92
N ASN A 22 5.26 4.39 -11.84
CA ASN A 22 4.91 5.44 -10.89
C ASN A 22 6.15 6.04 -10.23
N LEU A 23 7.05 5.19 -9.74
CA LEU A 23 8.26 5.65 -9.05
C LEU A 23 9.22 6.39 -9.98
N GLU A 24 9.36 5.94 -11.23
CA GLU A 24 10.17 6.64 -12.24
C GLU A 24 9.64 8.06 -12.49
N LYS A 25 8.33 8.22 -12.64
CA LYS A 25 7.70 9.53 -12.87
C LYS A 25 7.87 10.47 -11.68
N LEU A 26 7.97 9.93 -10.48
CA LEU A 26 8.16 10.70 -9.24
C LEU A 26 9.63 10.91 -8.90
N HIS A 27 10.55 10.46 -9.77
CA HIS A 27 12.00 10.48 -9.53
C HIS A 27 12.40 9.70 -8.26
N LEU A 28 11.67 8.61 -7.98
CA LEU A 28 11.89 7.71 -6.84
C LEU A 28 12.35 6.31 -7.27
N ASN A 29 12.90 6.17 -8.47
CA ASN A 29 13.59 4.96 -8.94
C ASN A 29 14.99 4.88 -8.32
N LEU A 30 15.05 4.92 -7.00
CA LEU A 30 16.25 5.07 -6.19
C LEU A 30 16.35 3.93 -5.17
N PRO A 31 17.58 3.58 -4.71
CA PRO A 31 17.74 2.70 -3.56
C PRO A 31 16.96 3.23 -2.36
N GLY A 32 16.45 2.35 -1.50
CA GLY A 32 15.64 2.72 -0.35
C GLY A 32 14.20 3.07 -0.69
N THR A 33 13.71 2.62 -1.86
CA THR A 33 12.30 2.68 -2.28
C THR A 33 11.84 1.30 -2.72
N ALA A 34 10.54 1.15 -2.97
CA ALA A 34 9.98 -0.11 -3.46
C ALA A 34 10.54 -0.53 -4.83
N TYR A 35 11.13 0.39 -5.60
CA TYR A 35 11.67 0.11 -6.93
C TYR A 35 12.70 -1.03 -6.94
N PHE A 36 13.47 -1.15 -5.85
CA PHE A 36 14.52 -2.15 -5.71
C PHE A 36 14.19 -3.24 -4.70
N ASP A 37 12.94 -3.35 -4.26
CA ASP A 37 12.53 -4.42 -3.36
C ASP A 37 12.77 -5.79 -4.00
N PRO A 38 13.40 -6.74 -3.30
CA PRO A 38 13.65 -8.08 -3.86
C PRO A 38 12.38 -8.81 -4.27
N GLU A 39 11.28 -8.58 -3.55
CA GLU A 39 9.99 -9.24 -3.78
C GLU A 39 9.15 -8.58 -4.88
N LEU A 40 9.58 -7.44 -5.47
CA LEU A 40 8.73 -6.66 -6.38
C LEU A 40 8.22 -7.46 -7.59
N GLU A 41 9.03 -8.38 -8.12
CA GLU A 41 8.62 -9.25 -9.23
C GLU A 41 7.78 -10.45 -8.78
N HIS A 42 7.63 -10.65 -7.46
CA HIS A 42 7.01 -11.84 -6.88
C HIS A 42 6.12 -11.47 -5.70
N LEU A 43 5.31 -10.40 -5.84
CA LEU A 43 4.47 -9.92 -4.74
C LEU A 43 3.46 -10.97 -4.28
N SER A 44 2.93 -11.79 -5.20
CA SER A 44 2.00 -12.85 -4.84
C SER A 44 2.63 -13.85 -3.85
N SER A 45 3.88 -14.21 -4.07
CA SER A 45 4.60 -15.12 -3.16
C SER A 45 4.78 -14.51 -1.78
N PHE A 46 5.14 -13.23 -1.71
CA PHE A 46 5.34 -12.55 -0.44
C PHE A 46 4.04 -12.41 0.35
N TYR A 47 2.99 -11.88 -0.27
CA TYR A 47 1.74 -11.61 0.43
C TYR A 47 0.94 -12.87 0.73
N ASN A 48 1.02 -13.89 -0.12
CA ASN A 48 0.28 -15.14 0.08
C ASN A 48 1.02 -16.14 0.98
N SER A 49 2.26 -15.83 1.41
CA SER A 49 3.03 -16.70 2.31
C SER A 49 2.51 -16.70 3.74
N CYS A 50 1.74 -15.71 4.14
CA CYS A 50 1.14 -15.60 5.47
C CYS A 50 -0.24 -14.94 5.35
N PRO A 51 -1.25 -15.67 4.83
CA PRO A 51 -2.53 -15.08 4.43
C PRO A 51 -3.35 -14.50 5.58
N GLU A 52 -3.09 -14.91 6.82
CA GLU A 52 -3.77 -14.34 7.99
C GLU A 52 -3.16 -13.02 8.46
N ARG A 53 -1.94 -12.68 8.00
CA ARG A 53 -1.23 -11.46 8.40
C ARG A 53 -0.97 -10.51 7.25
N ARG A 54 -0.99 -11.01 6.01
CA ARG A 54 -0.63 -10.27 4.80
C ARG A 54 -1.67 -10.43 3.72
N VAL A 55 -1.86 -9.38 2.92
CA VAL A 55 -2.70 -9.43 1.72
C VAL A 55 -2.21 -8.39 0.73
N TYR A 56 -2.36 -8.67 -0.56
CA TYR A 56 -2.28 -7.66 -1.61
C TYR A 56 -3.55 -7.77 -2.45
N PHE A 57 -4.28 -6.67 -2.56
CA PHE A 57 -5.44 -6.59 -3.42
C PHE A 57 -5.06 -5.93 -4.73
N VAL A 58 -5.35 -6.61 -5.83
CA VAL A 58 -5.24 -6.00 -7.16
C VAL A 58 -6.57 -5.37 -7.51
N ALA A 59 -6.50 -4.19 -8.12
CA ALA A 59 -7.64 -3.48 -8.65
C ALA A 59 -7.76 -3.73 -10.15
N LEU A 60 -8.97 -3.98 -10.62
CA LEU A 60 -9.25 -4.28 -12.02
C LEU A 60 -10.35 -3.36 -12.55
N GLU A 61 -10.16 -2.92 -13.78
CA GLU A 61 -11.19 -2.22 -14.55
C GLU A 61 -11.31 -2.91 -15.91
N ASP A 62 -12.51 -3.37 -16.26
CA ASP A 62 -12.77 -4.12 -17.50
C ASP A 62 -11.82 -5.32 -17.66
N GLY A 63 -11.58 -6.04 -16.56
CA GLY A 63 -10.70 -7.22 -16.53
C GLY A 63 -9.21 -6.95 -16.59
N ARG A 64 -8.79 -5.69 -16.64
CA ARG A 64 -7.38 -5.29 -16.70
C ARG A 64 -6.89 -4.85 -15.32
N VAL A 65 -5.75 -5.34 -14.91
CA VAL A 65 -5.09 -4.89 -13.66
C VAL A 65 -4.65 -3.42 -13.83
N ILE A 66 -5.11 -2.57 -12.92
CA ILE A 66 -4.88 -1.12 -12.96
C ILE A 66 -4.18 -0.59 -11.70
N GLY A 67 -3.89 -1.43 -10.74
CA GLY A 67 -3.22 -1.03 -9.52
C GLY A 67 -3.45 -2.01 -8.40
N GLY A 68 -3.13 -1.58 -7.18
CA GLY A 68 -3.32 -2.42 -6.02
C GLY A 68 -2.83 -1.78 -4.73
N VAL A 69 -3.03 -2.50 -3.64
CA VAL A 69 -2.64 -2.08 -2.30
C VAL A 69 -2.33 -3.30 -1.44
N GLY A 70 -1.33 -3.21 -0.59
CA GLY A 70 -0.92 -4.29 0.30
C GLY A 70 -1.01 -3.94 1.76
N ILE A 71 -1.17 -4.97 2.58
CA ILE A 71 -1.06 -4.93 4.02
C ILE A 71 -0.10 -6.04 4.46
N ALA A 72 0.83 -5.70 5.33
CA ALA A 72 1.69 -6.66 5.99
C ALA A 72 1.95 -6.22 7.44
N GLU A 73 2.47 -7.13 8.24
CA GLU A 73 2.82 -6.82 9.63
C GLU A 73 3.92 -5.75 9.70
N PHE A 74 3.81 -4.85 10.69
CA PHE A 74 4.84 -3.83 10.94
C PHE A 74 5.36 -4.00 12.38
N PRO A 75 6.49 -4.69 12.57
CA PRO A 75 6.98 -5.02 13.91
C PRO A 75 7.52 -3.83 14.70
N GLY A 76 7.74 -2.68 14.06
CA GLY A 76 8.22 -1.47 14.74
C GLY A 76 7.22 -0.81 15.68
N ILE A 77 5.93 -1.17 15.58
CA ILE A 77 4.86 -0.67 16.45
C ILE A 77 3.97 -1.84 16.84
N GLU A 78 3.56 -1.92 18.10
CA GLU A 78 2.74 -3.02 18.61
C GLU A 78 1.35 -3.04 17.95
N ALA A 79 0.86 -4.23 17.61
CA ALA A 79 -0.46 -4.49 17.03
C ALA A 79 -0.71 -3.67 15.74
N CYS A 80 0.35 -3.43 14.98
CA CYS A 80 0.34 -2.53 13.83
C CYS A 80 0.59 -3.28 12.53
N ALA A 81 -0.18 -2.93 11.50
CA ALA A 81 0.10 -3.31 10.12
C ALA A 81 0.66 -2.12 9.35
N GLU A 82 1.30 -2.41 8.22
CA GLU A 82 1.76 -1.39 7.29
C GLU A 82 0.94 -1.45 6.01
N LEU A 83 0.41 -0.31 5.59
CA LEU A 83 -0.17 -0.13 4.26
C LEU A 83 0.97 0.05 3.27
N GLN A 84 1.04 -0.82 2.27
CA GLN A 84 2.18 -0.92 1.37
C GLN A 84 1.75 -0.86 -0.09
N LYS A 85 2.61 -0.26 -0.91
CA LYS A 85 2.55 -0.37 -2.36
C LYS A 85 1.17 -0.06 -2.94
N LEU A 86 0.58 1.05 -2.48
CA LEU A 86 -0.64 1.61 -3.06
C LEU A 86 -0.26 2.39 -4.32
N TYR A 87 -0.51 1.80 -5.47
CA TYR A 87 -0.20 2.42 -6.77
C TYR A 87 -1.33 2.18 -7.76
N LEU A 88 -1.51 3.13 -8.65
CA LEU A 88 -2.51 3.09 -9.72
C LEU A 88 -1.86 3.39 -11.06
N ASP A 89 -2.35 2.74 -12.11
CA ASP A 89 -2.00 3.10 -13.49
C ASP A 89 -2.44 4.54 -13.76
N ASP A 90 -1.66 5.27 -14.56
CA ASP A 90 -1.97 6.67 -14.86
C ASP A 90 -3.32 6.86 -15.53
N SER A 91 -3.78 5.88 -16.31
CA SER A 91 -5.05 5.93 -17.03
C SER A 91 -6.27 6.04 -16.12
N VAL A 92 -6.14 5.67 -14.85
CA VAL A 92 -7.25 5.66 -13.87
C VAL A 92 -7.05 6.64 -12.73
N LYS A 93 -6.00 7.44 -12.74
CA LYS A 93 -5.80 8.48 -11.73
C LYS A 93 -6.90 9.53 -11.80
N GLY A 94 -7.28 10.08 -10.65
CA GLY A 94 -8.33 11.08 -10.56
C GLY A 94 -9.75 10.53 -10.49
N LYS A 95 -9.93 9.20 -10.49
CA LYS A 95 -11.24 8.56 -10.39
C LYS A 95 -11.67 8.21 -8.95
N GLY A 96 -10.83 8.49 -7.97
CA GLY A 96 -11.09 8.17 -6.56
C GLY A 96 -10.78 6.74 -6.16
N TYR A 97 -10.10 5.98 -7.00
CA TYR A 97 -9.80 4.56 -6.74
C TYR A 97 -8.81 4.37 -5.59
N GLY A 98 -7.89 5.31 -5.39
CA GLY A 98 -6.95 5.25 -4.27
C GLY A 98 -7.65 5.24 -2.91
N LYS A 99 -8.66 6.08 -2.75
CA LYS A 99 -9.47 6.12 -1.53
C LYS A 99 -10.21 4.81 -1.31
N VAL A 100 -10.79 4.23 -2.37
CA VAL A 100 -11.49 2.94 -2.29
C VAL A 100 -10.53 1.83 -1.86
N LEU A 101 -9.35 1.77 -2.47
CA LEU A 101 -8.35 0.76 -2.12
C LEU A 101 -7.86 0.90 -0.68
N MET A 102 -7.65 2.13 -0.22
CA MET A 102 -7.27 2.37 1.18
C MET A 102 -8.34 1.87 2.14
N GLN A 103 -9.61 2.10 1.84
CA GLN A 103 -10.71 1.63 2.69
C GLN A 103 -10.78 0.11 2.72
N ILE A 104 -10.60 -0.54 1.58
CA ILE A 104 -10.55 -2.01 1.48
C ILE A 104 -9.41 -2.56 2.35
N ALA A 105 -8.23 -1.97 2.23
CA ALA A 105 -7.05 -2.39 3.00
C ALA A 105 -7.25 -2.19 4.51
N GLU A 106 -7.81 -1.06 4.89
CA GLU A 106 -8.10 -0.75 6.29
C GLU A 106 -9.11 -1.73 6.89
N ASP A 107 -10.18 -2.04 6.16
CA ASP A 107 -11.20 -2.98 6.60
C ASP A 107 -10.60 -4.39 6.78
N TRP A 108 -9.74 -4.80 5.86
CA TRP A 108 -9.05 -6.07 5.97
C TRP A 108 -8.12 -6.11 7.20
N ALA A 109 -7.35 -5.07 7.41
CA ALA A 109 -6.42 -4.98 8.55
C ALA A 109 -7.19 -5.05 9.88
N ARG A 110 -8.31 -4.36 9.97
CA ARG A 110 -9.18 -4.40 11.15
C ARG A 110 -9.72 -5.82 11.38
N ALA A 111 -10.21 -6.48 10.34
CA ALA A 111 -10.71 -7.84 10.42
C ALA A 111 -9.61 -8.85 10.78
N ALA A 112 -8.37 -8.59 10.38
CA ALA A 112 -7.22 -9.43 10.71
C ALA A 112 -6.74 -9.24 12.17
N GLY A 113 -7.31 -8.29 12.91
CA GLY A 113 -6.99 -8.06 14.32
C GLY A 113 -5.97 -6.96 14.57
N TYR A 114 -5.53 -6.24 13.54
CA TYR A 114 -4.63 -5.12 13.73
C TYR A 114 -5.36 -3.94 14.38
N GLN A 115 -4.67 -3.24 15.27
CA GLN A 115 -5.23 -2.09 15.98
C GLN A 115 -4.74 -0.76 15.43
N LYS A 116 -3.66 -0.77 14.64
CA LYS A 116 -3.06 0.42 14.06
C LYS A 116 -2.64 0.13 12.64
N LEU A 117 -2.60 1.20 11.85
CA LEU A 117 -2.13 1.13 10.46
C LEU A 117 -1.06 2.20 10.25
N TYR A 118 0.10 1.77 9.82
CA TYR A 118 1.27 2.61 9.56
C TYR A 118 1.49 2.70 8.05
N LEU A 119 2.03 3.82 7.60
CA LEU A 119 2.56 3.92 6.24
C LEU A 119 3.75 4.87 6.22
N GLU A 120 4.64 4.65 5.28
CA GLU A 120 5.72 5.57 4.98
C GLU A 120 5.65 5.97 3.50
N THR A 121 6.01 7.23 3.23
CA THR A 121 5.87 7.82 1.91
C THR A 121 6.92 8.92 1.71
N HIS A 122 6.81 9.65 0.61
CA HIS A 122 7.75 10.68 0.24
C HIS A 122 7.01 11.97 -0.16
N THR A 123 7.64 13.11 0.08
CA THR A 123 7.05 14.41 -0.28
C THR A 123 6.80 14.58 -1.77
N ASN A 124 7.47 13.80 -2.64
CA ASN A 124 7.19 13.81 -4.07
C ASN A 124 5.77 13.28 -4.39
N LEU A 125 5.14 12.53 -3.48
CA LEU A 125 3.78 12.03 -3.64
C LEU A 125 2.76 12.99 -3.01
N SER A 126 2.76 14.25 -3.43
CA SER A 126 1.95 15.30 -2.80
C SER A 126 0.44 15.00 -2.79
N VAL A 127 -0.08 14.36 -3.84
CA VAL A 127 -1.50 13.97 -3.92
C VAL A 127 -1.81 12.90 -2.89
N ALA A 128 -0.92 11.92 -2.75
CA ALA A 128 -1.08 10.84 -1.77
C ALA A 128 -1.06 11.37 -0.33
N LEU A 129 -0.18 12.33 -0.02
CA LEU A 129 -0.11 12.93 1.31
C LEU A 129 -1.45 13.54 1.73
N LYS A 130 -2.11 14.27 0.83
CA LYS A 130 -3.44 14.84 1.09
C LYS A 130 -4.49 13.77 1.31
N LEU A 131 -4.42 12.68 0.54
CA LEU A 131 -5.34 11.55 0.69
C LEU A 131 -5.18 10.90 2.06
N TYR A 132 -3.95 10.67 2.52
CA TYR A 132 -3.69 10.05 3.81
C TYR A 132 -4.28 10.90 4.95
N GLU A 133 -4.08 12.22 4.91
CA GLU A 133 -4.64 13.13 5.91
C GLU A 133 -6.17 13.09 5.90
N LYS A 134 -6.80 13.10 4.72
CA LYS A 134 -8.26 12.99 4.59
C LYS A 134 -8.81 11.68 5.13
N MET A 135 -8.03 10.59 5.03
CA MET A 135 -8.43 9.28 5.53
C MET A 135 -8.17 9.11 7.04
N GLY A 136 -7.73 10.15 7.72
CA GLY A 136 -7.57 10.14 9.17
C GLY A 136 -6.19 9.73 9.67
N PHE A 137 -5.20 9.62 8.78
CA PHE A 137 -3.81 9.38 9.18
C PHE A 137 -3.21 10.66 9.73
N ARG A 138 -2.41 10.53 10.79
CA ARG A 138 -1.64 11.64 11.36
C ARG A 138 -0.15 11.40 11.11
N GLN A 139 0.56 12.47 10.84
CA GLN A 139 2.02 12.40 10.66
C GLN A 139 2.70 12.12 12.00
N ILE A 140 3.69 11.22 11.97
CA ILE A 140 4.53 10.89 13.12
C ILE A 140 5.99 10.99 12.73
N GLU A 141 6.89 10.92 13.72
CA GLU A 141 8.32 10.78 13.47
C GLU A 141 8.64 9.34 13.04
N ARG A 142 9.78 9.14 12.38
CA ARG A 142 10.25 7.80 12.01
C ARG A 142 10.32 6.91 13.24
N PRO A 143 9.53 5.82 13.31
CA PRO A 143 9.48 4.99 14.52
C PRO A 143 10.69 4.06 14.68
N CYS A 144 11.35 3.72 13.56
CA CYS A 144 12.49 2.79 13.55
C CYS A 144 13.18 2.86 12.19
N THR A 145 14.32 2.19 12.04
CA THR A 145 14.95 2.01 10.74
C THR A 145 14.10 1.05 9.90
N THR A 146 13.76 1.45 8.69
CA THR A 146 12.93 0.64 7.79
C THR A 146 13.70 0.31 6.51
N GLN A 147 13.19 -0.68 5.77
CA GLN A 147 13.75 -1.11 4.48
C GLN A 147 13.76 0.04 3.46
N HIS A 148 12.73 0.90 3.48
CA HIS A 148 12.59 2.00 2.53
C HIS A 148 13.17 3.29 3.12
N SER A 149 14.49 3.33 3.28
CA SER A 149 15.22 4.42 3.95
C SER A 149 15.10 5.79 3.24
N THR A 150 14.72 5.82 1.96
CA THR A 150 14.52 7.06 1.21
C THR A 150 13.20 7.75 1.56
N MET A 151 12.25 7.04 2.14
CA MET A 151 10.97 7.63 2.56
C MET A 151 11.23 8.66 3.66
N ASN A 152 10.46 9.77 3.63
CA ASN A 152 10.71 10.92 4.52
C ASN A 152 9.44 11.44 5.19
N ARG A 153 8.30 10.75 5.04
CA ARG A 153 7.06 11.06 5.75
C ARG A 153 6.45 9.78 6.28
N PHE A 154 5.98 9.82 7.52
CA PHE A 154 5.50 8.66 8.26
C PHE A 154 4.17 8.99 8.88
N TYR A 155 3.19 8.09 8.72
CA TYR A 155 1.81 8.32 9.14
C TYR A 155 1.30 7.12 9.91
N LEU A 156 0.41 7.39 10.87
CA LEU A 156 -0.22 6.38 11.70
C LEU A 156 -1.71 6.68 11.84
N LYS A 157 -2.50 5.63 11.81
CA LYS A 157 -3.94 5.71 12.08
C LYS A 157 -4.34 4.64 13.08
N GLU A 158 -5.11 5.04 14.11
CA GLU A 158 -5.75 4.09 15.01
C GLU A 158 -6.94 3.46 14.28
N LEU A 159 -7.02 2.11 14.31
CA LEU A 159 -8.14 1.38 13.74
C LEU A 159 -9.15 1.19 14.87
N SER A 160 -10.15 2.07 14.95
CA SER A 160 -11.17 1.96 15.98
C SER A 160 -12.00 0.68 15.82
N TYR A 161 -12.23 -0.01 16.92
CA TYR A 161 -13.19 -1.10 16.94
C TYR A 161 -14.59 -0.49 16.86
N ASP A 162 -15.34 -0.91 15.85
CA ASP A 162 -16.76 -0.55 15.74
C ASP A 162 -17.58 -1.73 16.23
N PRO A 163 -18.19 -1.64 17.42
CA PRO A 163 -18.95 -2.76 17.99
C PRO A 163 -20.33 -2.98 17.34
N THR A 164 -20.72 -2.14 16.37
CA THR A 164 -22.02 -2.34 15.67
C THR A 164 -21.89 -3.37 14.51
#